data_27a36b13fdceda11f636fd7bc40adb6e
#
_entry.id   27a36b13fdceda11f636fd7bc40adb6e
#
_cell.length_a   1.000
_cell.length_b   1.000
_cell.length_c   1.000
_cell.angle_alpha   90.00
_cell.angle_beta   90.00
_cell.angle_gamma   90.00
#
_symmetry.space_group_name_H-M   'P 1'
#
loop_
_entity.id
_entity.type
_entity.pdbx_description
1 polymer ?
#
loop_
_entity_poly.entity_id
_entity_poly.type
_entity_poly.pdbx_seq_one_letter_code
_entity_poly.pdbx_strand_id
1 'polypeptide(L)'
;MLIMMRKVGWFDIYVNDIDRAQKFYEVVLGTTLVSMDDPNDASVKMRAFEDDYQSHGAAGALVQMEHASPGVGGTAVYFTSDDCAVEQGRVEQAGGSIIRPKFSIGDHGFVSLVSDTEGNMIGFHSQS
;
A
#
# COMPACT_ATOMS: atom_id res chain seq x y z
N MET A 1 8.14 -26.17 -13.10
CA MET A 1 7.06 -25.22 -12.90
C MET A 1 7.45 -24.18 -11.85
N LEU A 2 7.30 -22.93 -12.20
CA LEU A 2 7.58 -21.85 -11.26
C LEU A 2 6.37 -21.66 -10.35
N ILE A 3 6.62 -21.65 -9.05
CA ILE A 3 5.61 -21.31 -8.06
C ILE A 3 5.81 -19.84 -7.72
N MET A 4 4.80 -19.02 -8.02
CA MET A 4 4.87 -17.61 -7.70
C MET A 4 4.71 -17.42 -6.21
N MET A 5 5.65 -16.72 -5.60
CA MET A 5 5.58 -16.33 -4.20
C MET A 5 4.77 -15.04 -4.08
N ARG A 6 3.70 -15.08 -3.31
CA ARG A 6 2.87 -13.89 -3.04
C ARG A 6 3.41 -13.19 -1.80
N LYS A 7 4.38 -12.32 -2.01
CA LYS A 7 4.99 -11.57 -0.91
C LYS A 7 4.31 -10.23 -0.74
N VAL A 8 4.38 -9.68 0.48
CA VAL A 8 4.04 -8.29 0.70
C VAL A 8 5.18 -7.45 0.10
N GLY A 9 4.83 -6.60 -0.84
CA GLY A 9 5.80 -5.73 -1.51
C GLY A 9 5.68 -4.28 -1.09
N TRP A 10 4.58 -3.91 -0.43
CA TRP A 10 4.33 -2.53 -0.03
C TRP A 10 3.43 -2.50 1.20
N PHE A 11 3.58 -1.45 2.02
CA PHE A 11 2.67 -1.14 3.11
C PHE A 11 2.38 0.35 3.17
N ASP A 12 1.18 0.71 3.63
CA ASP A 12 0.82 2.09 3.97
C ASP A 12 0.59 2.18 5.46
N ILE A 13 1.14 3.21 6.09
CA ILE A 13 0.84 3.55 7.48
C ILE A 13 0.08 4.88 7.45
N TYR A 14 -1.18 4.87 7.87
CA TYR A 14 -2.02 6.05 7.85
C TYR A 14 -1.73 6.94 9.07
N VAL A 15 -1.62 8.24 8.81
CA VAL A 15 -1.25 9.23 9.82
C VAL A 15 -2.16 10.45 9.72
N ASN A 16 -2.28 11.20 10.82
CA ASN A 16 -3.06 12.44 10.85
C ASN A 16 -2.22 13.68 10.53
N ASP A 17 -0.92 13.63 10.75
CA ASP A 17 0.00 14.75 10.53
C ASP A 17 1.27 14.19 9.91
N ILE A 18 1.40 14.36 8.60
CA ILE A 18 2.48 13.73 7.83
C ILE A 18 3.86 14.25 8.23
N ASP A 19 3.97 15.54 8.57
CA ASP A 19 5.26 16.12 8.94
C ASP A 19 5.71 15.62 10.32
N ARG A 20 4.78 15.55 11.25
CA ARG A 20 5.07 15.02 12.59
C ARG A 20 5.44 13.54 12.52
N ALA A 21 4.69 12.77 11.76
CA ALA A 21 4.97 11.34 11.60
C ALA A 21 6.32 11.09 10.90
N GLN A 22 6.64 11.89 9.88
CA GLN A 22 7.92 11.78 9.19
C GLN A 22 9.08 11.97 10.16
N LYS A 23 9.03 13.00 11.00
CA LYS A 23 10.08 13.24 12.01
C LYS A 23 10.25 12.05 12.94
N PHE A 24 9.14 11.51 13.42
CA PHE A 24 9.17 10.35 14.31
C PHE A 24 9.94 9.18 13.67
N TYR A 25 9.53 8.80 12.46
CA TYR A 25 10.12 7.64 11.80
C TYR A 25 11.57 7.88 11.37
N GLU A 26 11.91 9.09 10.95
CA GLU A 26 13.29 9.42 10.60
C GLU A 26 14.22 9.30 11.81
N VAL A 27 13.77 9.77 12.97
CA VAL A 27 14.57 9.68 14.19
C VAL A 27 14.69 8.25 14.69
N VAL A 28 13.55 7.55 14.76
CA VAL A 28 13.50 6.20 15.34
C VAL A 28 14.23 5.18 14.46
N LEU A 29 14.06 5.26 13.15
CA LEU A 29 14.65 4.30 12.22
C LEU A 29 16.03 4.75 11.69
N GLY A 30 16.43 5.99 11.94
CA GLY A 30 17.69 6.51 11.42
C GLY A 30 17.72 6.57 9.90
N THR A 31 16.61 6.91 9.29
CA THR A 31 16.45 6.92 7.84
C THR A 31 15.86 8.25 7.37
N THR A 32 15.75 8.42 6.07
CA THR A 32 15.16 9.59 5.44
C THR A 32 13.94 9.17 4.65
N LEU A 33 12.84 9.94 4.75
CA LEU A 33 11.65 9.74 3.94
C LEU A 33 11.61 10.78 2.82
N VAL A 34 11.03 10.40 1.68
CA VAL A 34 10.94 11.27 0.51
C VAL A 34 9.48 11.50 0.12
N SER A 35 9.18 12.69 -0.37
CA SER A 35 7.82 13.01 -0.82
C SER A 35 7.45 12.15 -2.02
N MET A 36 6.22 11.63 -2.00
CA MET A 36 5.67 10.80 -3.05
C MET A 36 4.22 11.21 -3.33
N ASP A 37 3.94 12.51 -3.18
CA ASP A 37 2.58 13.02 -3.33
C ASP A 37 2.08 12.84 -4.77
N ASP A 38 0.79 12.53 -4.90
CA ASP A 38 0.14 12.46 -6.20
C ASP A 38 -0.08 13.88 -6.74
N PRO A 39 0.51 14.25 -7.89
CA PRO A 39 0.31 15.57 -8.44
C PRO A 39 -1.14 15.85 -8.88
N ASN A 40 -1.94 14.80 -9.03
CA ASN A 40 -3.34 14.93 -9.46
C ASN A 40 -4.32 14.91 -8.29
N ASP A 41 -3.85 14.69 -7.07
CA ASP A 41 -4.69 14.66 -5.87
C ASP A 41 -3.95 15.26 -4.68
N ALA A 42 -4.12 16.58 -4.51
CA ALA A 42 -3.46 17.32 -3.43
C ALA A 42 -3.99 16.96 -2.03
N SER A 43 -5.11 16.24 -1.96
CA SER A 43 -5.66 15.81 -0.67
C SER A 43 -4.92 14.61 -0.07
N VAL A 44 -4.14 13.91 -0.88
CA VAL A 44 -3.35 12.76 -0.45
C VAL A 44 -1.89 13.17 -0.33
N LYS A 45 -1.33 13.03 0.87
CA LYS A 45 0.08 13.30 1.13
C LYS A 45 0.78 12.00 1.48
N MET A 46 1.92 11.74 0.86
CA MET A 46 2.69 10.52 1.07
C MET A 46 4.17 10.84 1.30
N ARG A 47 4.78 10.07 2.19
CA ARG A 47 6.22 10.12 2.44
C ARG A 47 6.74 8.69 2.41
N ALA A 48 7.47 8.35 1.36
CA ALA A 48 7.99 7.00 1.15
C ALA A 48 9.26 6.78 1.96
N PHE A 49 9.36 5.59 2.54
CA PHE A 49 10.61 5.15 3.14
C PHE A 49 11.63 4.90 2.03
N GLU A 50 12.87 5.32 2.29
CA GLU A 50 13.94 5.15 1.31
C GLU A 50 14.17 3.66 1.03
N ASP A 51 14.28 3.29 -0.24
CA ASP A 51 14.40 1.91 -0.67
C ASP A 51 15.50 1.81 -1.73
N ASP A 52 16.45 0.90 -1.51
CA ASP A 52 17.54 0.66 -2.45
C ASP A 52 17.21 -0.47 -3.44
N TYR A 53 16.02 -1.05 -3.33
CA TYR A 53 15.52 -2.15 -4.18
C TYR A 53 16.38 -3.43 -4.12
N GLN A 54 17.38 -3.48 -3.28
CA GLN A 54 18.29 -4.61 -3.12
C GLN A 54 18.15 -5.27 -1.75
N SER A 55 17.66 -4.53 -0.77
CA SER A 55 17.43 -5.05 0.57
C SER A 55 16.21 -5.95 0.61
N HIS A 56 16.22 -6.89 1.54
CA HIS A 56 15.03 -7.70 1.81
C HIS A 56 13.98 -6.88 2.53
N GLY A 57 12.73 -7.24 2.30
CA GLY A 57 11.61 -6.62 2.96
C GLY A 57 10.73 -5.82 2.01
N ALA A 58 9.62 -5.32 2.53
CA ALA A 58 8.68 -4.51 1.77
C ALA A 58 9.11 -3.04 1.82
N ALA A 59 8.86 -2.32 0.73
CA ALA A 59 8.87 -0.87 0.73
C ALA A 59 7.53 -0.35 1.22
N GLY A 60 7.43 0.92 1.57
CA GLY A 60 6.19 1.49 2.06
C GLY A 60 6.25 2.99 2.24
N ALA A 61 5.13 3.54 2.71
CA ALA A 61 4.99 4.97 2.90
C ALA A 61 4.08 5.32 4.08
N LEU A 62 4.29 6.50 4.62
CA LEU A 62 3.30 7.18 5.46
C LEU A 62 2.29 7.85 4.54
N VAL A 63 1.02 7.78 4.89
CA VAL A 63 -0.07 8.32 4.07
C VAL A 63 -1.00 9.14 4.94
N GLN A 64 -1.25 10.39 4.54
CA GLN A 64 -2.27 11.24 5.13
C GLN A 64 -3.34 11.50 4.09
N MET A 65 -4.55 11.05 4.36
CA MET A 65 -5.68 11.22 3.45
C MET A 65 -6.99 11.18 4.22
N GLU A 66 -8.06 11.66 3.62
CA GLU A 66 -9.41 11.48 4.16
C GLU A 66 -9.78 9.99 4.12
N HIS A 67 -10.65 9.59 5.01
CA HIS A 67 -11.23 8.25 5.08
C HIS A 67 -10.23 7.14 5.45
N ALA A 68 -9.03 7.50 5.86
CA ALA A 68 -8.05 6.56 6.41
C ALA A 68 -7.42 7.18 7.65
N SER A 69 -7.47 6.46 8.76
CA SER A 69 -7.05 6.96 10.06
C SER A 69 -6.03 6.04 10.71
N PRO A 70 -5.11 6.58 11.52
CA PRO A 70 -4.20 5.75 12.30
C PRO A 70 -4.95 4.95 13.37
N GLY A 71 -4.25 4.03 14.00
CA GLY A 71 -4.78 3.18 15.05
C GLY A 71 -5.17 1.81 14.52
N VAL A 72 -6.23 1.23 15.06
CA VAL A 72 -6.75 -0.06 14.62
C VAL A 72 -7.21 0.07 13.16
N GLY A 73 -6.64 -0.75 12.27
CA GLY A 73 -6.91 -0.64 10.84
C GLY A 73 -6.09 0.43 10.13
N GLY A 74 -5.13 1.03 10.82
CA GLY A 74 -4.31 2.13 10.27
C GLY A 74 -3.10 1.70 9.45
N THR A 75 -3.02 0.41 9.06
CA THR A 75 -1.93 -0.10 8.23
C THR A 75 -2.53 -1.06 7.21
N ALA A 76 -2.18 -0.89 5.95
CA ALA A 76 -2.59 -1.79 4.87
C ALA A 76 -1.36 -2.41 4.22
N VAL A 77 -1.46 -3.69 3.86
CA VAL A 77 -0.40 -4.40 3.14
C VAL A 77 -0.86 -4.71 1.73
N TYR A 78 0.09 -4.72 0.79
CA TYR A 78 -0.18 -5.02 -0.62
C TYR A 78 0.65 -6.22 -1.03
N PHE A 79 -0.02 -7.24 -1.52
CA PHE A 79 0.64 -8.43 -2.05
C PHE A 79 1.01 -8.21 -3.51
N THR A 80 2.18 -8.66 -3.90
CA THR A 80 2.63 -8.56 -5.29
C THR A 80 1.88 -9.55 -6.16
N SER A 81 1.60 -9.15 -7.40
CA SER A 81 0.86 -9.94 -8.36
C SER A 81 1.38 -9.66 -9.77
N ASP A 82 1.19 -10.59 -10.70
CA ASP A 82 1.44 -10.36 -12.11
C ASP A 82 0.35 -9.51 -12.75
N ASP A 83 -0.89 -9.72 -12.32
CA ASP A 83 -2.07 -8.96 -12.76
C ASP A 83 -3.08 -9.00 -11.62
N CYS A 84 -3.22 -7.87 -10.92
CA CYS A 84 -4.06 -7.81 -9.72
C CYS A 84 -5.54 -8.09 -9.99
N ALA A 85 -5.99 -7.99 -11.24
CA ALA A 85 -7.36 -8.37 -11.60
C ALA A 85 -7.62 -9.87 -11.38
N VAL A 86 -6.59 -10.70 -11.45
CA VAL A 86 -6.71 -12.15 -11.25
C VAL A 86 -7.07 -12.45 -9.79
N GLU A 87 -6.31 -11.94 -8.84
CA GLU A 87 -6.61 -12.13 -7.42
C GLU A 87 -7.93 -11.48 -7.05
N GLN A 88 -8.16 -10.27 -7.56
CA GLN A 88 -9.43 -9.56 -7.36
C GLN A 88 -10.63 -10.43 -7.77
N GLY A 89 -10.52 -11.11 -8.90
CA GLY A 89 -11.60 -11.95 -9.44
C GLY A 89 -11.93 -13.17 -8.57
N ARG A 90 -11.06 -13.50 -7.60
CA ARG A 90 -11.28 -14.62 -6.69
C ARG A 90 -11.85 -14.21 -5.34
N VAL A 91 -11.88 -12.91 -5.05
CA VAL A 91 -12.15 -12.40 -3.70
C VAL A 91 -13.56 -12.73 -3.23
N GLU A 92 -14.57 -12.41 -4.02
CA GLU A 92 -15.97 -12.60 -3.61
C GLU A 92 -16.30 -14.07 -3.41
N GLN A 93 -15.81 -14.92 -4.29
CA GLN A 93 -15.99 -16.38 -4.20
C GLN A 93 -15.32 -16.94 -2.94
N ALA A 94 -14.22 -16.32 -2.50
CA ALA A 94 -13.49 -16.74 -1.29
C ALA A 94 -14.08 -16.15 0.00
N GLY A 95 -15.11 -15.35 -0.08
CA GLY A 95 -15.81 -14.80 1.10
C GLY A 95 -15.44 -13.37 1.45
N GLY A 96 -14.64 -12.71 0.65
CA GLY A 96 -14.31 -11.29 0.83
C GLY A 96 -15.18 -10.38 -0.01
N SER A 97 -14.78 -9.12 -0.10
CA SER A 97 -15.49 -8.14 -0.93
C SER A 97 -14.49 -7.22 -1.63
N ILE A 98 -14.90 -6.65 -2.76
CA ILE A 98 -14.08 -5.71 -3.51
C ILE A 98 -14.41 -4.31 -3.03
N ILE A 99 -13.38 -3.58 -2.55
CA ILE A 99 -13.52 -2.19 -2.12
C ILE A 99 -13.35 -1.28 -3.33
N ARG A 100 -12.28 -1.49 -4.09
CA ARG A 100 -12.02 -0.75 -5.31
C ARG A 100 -11.39 -1.69 -6.35
N PRO A 101 -12.05 -1.91 -7.48
CA PRO A 101 -11.50 -2.79 -8.52
C PRO A 101 -10.24 -2.19 -9.14
N LYS A 102 -9.45 -3.02 -9.79
CA LYS A 102 -8.17 -2.66 -10.39
C LYS A 102 -8.19 -1.27 -11.00
N PHE A 103 -7.24 -0.44 -10.58
CA PHE A 103 -7.10 0.93 -11.06
C PHE A 103 -5.62 1.27 -11.21
N SER A 104 -5.35 2.24 -12.09
CA SER A 104 -3.98 2.70 -12.36
C SER A 104 -3.50 3.62 -11.24
N ILE A 105 -2.25 3.44 -10.83
CA ILE A 105 -1.53 4.36 -9.95
C ILE A 105 -0.37 5.03 -10.67
N GLY A 106 -0.57 5.29 -11.97
CA GLY A 106 0.42 5.96 -12.80
C GLY A 106 1.61 5.07 -13.11
N ASP A 107 2.80 5.63 -12.99
CA ASP A 107 4.05 4.92 -13.31
C ASP A 107 4.33 3.75 -12.37
N HIS A 108 3.59 3.64 -11.27
CA HIS A 108 3.77 2.58 -10.29
C HIS A 108 2.95 1.32 -10.59
N GLY A 109 2.15 1.33 -11.66
CA GLY A 109 1.37 0.17 -12.09
C GLY A 109 -0.09 0.24 -11.70
N PHE A 110 -0.60 -0.84 -11.11
CA PHE A 110 -2.02 -1.01 -10.81
C PHE A 110 -2.20 -1.58 -9.41
N VAL A 111 -3.33 -1.23 -8.80
CA VAL A 111 -3.71 -1.71 -7.48
C VAL A 111 -5.17 -2.15 -7.51
N SER A 112 -5.50 -3.13 -6.70
CA SER A 112 -6.85 -3.53 -6.37
C SER A 112 -6.99 -3.55 -4.86
N LEU A 113 -8.05 -2.97 -4.31
CA LEU A 113 -8.31 -2.93 -2.88
C LEU A 113 -9.51 -3.81 -2.54
N VAL A 114 -9.31 -4.67 -1.56
CA VAL A 114 -10.34 -5.65 -1.16
C VAL A 114 -10.41 -5.76 0.35
N SER A 115 -11.53 -6.31 0.84
CA SER A 115 -11.68 -6.70 2.24
C SER A 115 -11.62 -8.22 2.32
N ASP A 116 -10.85 -8.73 3.28
CA ASP A 116 -10.79 -10.18 3.51
C ASP A 116 -12.00 -10.64 4.32
N THR A 117 -12.02 -11.92 4.72
CA THR A 117 -13.15 -12.49 5.51
C THR A 117 -13.22 -11.93 6.92
N GLU A 118 -12.16 -11.29 7.40
CA GLU A 118 -12.05 -10.77 8.76
C GLU A 118 -12.24 -9.26 8.84
N GLY A 119 -12.57 -8.62 7.70
CA GLY A 119 -12.79 -7.18 7.64
C GLY A 119 -11.53 -6.35 7.46
N ASN A 120 -10.39 -6.97 7.18
CA ASN A 120 -9.16 -6.23 6.92
C ASN A 120 -9.13 -5.72 5.48
N MET A 121 -8.75 -4.45 5.30
CA MET A 121 -8.47 -3.95 3.96
C MET A 121 -7.05 -4.33 3.58
N ILE A 122 -6.92 -5.02 2.46
CA ILE A 122 -5.63 -5.36 1.86
C ILE A 122 -5.64 -4.96 0.39
N GLY A 123 -4.47 -4.97 -0.23
CA GLY A 123 -4.36 -4.66 -1.65
C GLY A 123 -3.55 -5.69 -2.41
N PHE A 124 -3.70 -5.65 -3.72
CA PHE A 124 -2.84 -6.37 -4.66
C PHE A 124 -2.22 -5.35 -5.59
N HIS A 125 -0.95 -5.50 -5.85
CA HIS A 125 -0.19 -4.59 -6.71
C HIS A 125 0.42 -5.36 -7.88
N SER A 126 0.29 -4.81 -9.09
CA SER A 126 0.90 -5.38 -10.28
C SER A 126 1.37 -4.26 -11.21
N GLN A 127 2.35 -4.57 -12.05
CA GLN A 127 2.84 -3.62 -13.06
C GLN A 127 1.97 -3.62 -14.32
N SER A 128 1.20 -4.68 -14.51
CA SER A 128 0.33 -4.83 -15.70
C SER A 128 -1.13 -4.93 -15.32
#